data_9f57d31f1382e397a713d0bd5614d2e0
#
_entry.id   9f57d31f1382e397a713d0bd5614d2e0
#
_cell.length_a   1.000
_cell.length_b   1.000
_cell.length_c   1.000
_cell.angle_alpha   90.00
_cell.angle_beta   90.00
_cell.angle_gamma   90.00
#
_symmetry.space_group_name_H-M   'P 1'
#
loop_
_entity.id
_entity.type
_entity.pdbx_description
1 polymer ?
#
loop_
_entity_poly.entity_id
_entity_poly.type
_entity_poly.pdbx_seq_one_letter_code
_entity_poly.pdbx_strand_id
1 'polypeptide(L)'
;MMLLGLAAVLASAADHPQLRAFPAPQEGTTRYVIVLPEKATGEAADLKVELIPGKVIETAFANLSLLGLQIDPQPLAGWGYTYYAITGKDVRMSTMMAAPGEKKIKKFVQGKGLFLNYNSALPVVIYGPEGFEVRYRIWEAGETRDAESEGVAEEEDGENTEETSGPEEAADEAAKEKIEPEEK
;
A
#
# COMPACT_ATOMS: atom_id res chain seq x y z
N MET A 1 -23.83 31.97 -23.20
CA MET A 1 -23.31 31.07 -22.15
C MET A 1 -22.20 30.25 -22.79
N MET A 2 -20.97 30.66 -22.59
CA MET A 2 -19.78 30.17 -23.29
C MET A 2 -19.13 29.10 -22.38
N LEU A 3 -19.22 27.84 -22.75
CA LEU A 3 -18.50 26.75 -22.07
C LEU A 3 -17.02 26.85 -22.46
N LEU A 4 -16.18 27.33 -21.54
CA LEU A 4 -14.75 27.15 -21.65
C LEU A 4 -14.44 25.68 -21.33
N GLY A 5 -14.17 24.90 -22.37
CA GLY A 5 -13.58 23.58 -22.22
C GLY A 5 -12.16 23.70 -21.69
N LEU A 6 -11.95 23.30 -20.45
CA LEU A 6 -10.62 23.14 -19.86
C LEU A 6 -9.95 21.94 -20.54
N ALA A 7 -9.15 22.19 -21.56
CA ALA A 7 -8.29 21.17 -22.15
C ALA A 7 -7.16 20.88 -21.14
N ALA A 8 -7.27 19.77 -20.42
CA ALA A 8 -6.16 19.24 -19.65
C ALA A 8 -5.03 18.85 -20.61
N VAL A 9 -3.96 19.63 -20.62
CA VAL A 9 -2.71 19.27 -21.28
C VAL A 9 -2.16 18.05 -20.56
N LEU A 10 -2.38 16.86 -21.12
CA LEU A 10 -1.71 15.64 -20.68
C LEU A 10 -0.21 15.82 -21.02
N ALA A 11 0.58 16.22 -20.03
CA ALA A 11 2.03 16.18 -20.15
C ALA A 11 2.42 14.75 -20.51
N SER A 12 3.20 14.59 -21.57
CA SER A 12 3.68 13.28 -21.99
C SER A 12 4.49 12.67 -20.85
N ALA A 13 4.12 11.48 -20.43
CA ALA A 13 4.84 10.77 -19.36
C ALA A 13 6.34 10.64 -19.66
N ALA A 14 6.73 10.71 -20.94
CA ALA A 14 8.13 10.63 -21.40
C ALA A 14 8.97 11.87 -21.06
N ASP A 15 8.37 13.03 -20.80
CA ASP A 15 9.08 14.31 -20.63
C ASP A 15 9.29 14.73 -19.16
N HIS A 16 8.93 13.89 -18.21
CA HIS A 16 9.09 14.22 -16.79
C HIS A 16 10.58 14.29 -16.39
N PRO A 17 11.07 15.41 -15.82
CA PRO A 17 12.49 15.65 -15.59
C PRO A 17 13.18 14.58 -14.72
N GLN A 18 12.48 14.00 -13.74
CA GLN A 18 13.01 12.96 -12.87
C GLN A 18 13.14 11.59 -13.56
N LEU A 19 12.54 11.39 -14.75
CA LEU A 19 12.66 10.11 -15.48
C LEU A 19 14.08 9.77 -15.88
N ARG A 20 14.96 10.77 -16.02
CA ARG A 20 16.38 10.58 -16.32
C ARG A 20 17.14 9.80 -15.23
N ALA A 21 16.63 9.78 -14.00
CA ALA A 21 17.19 8.98 -12.91
C ALA A 21 16.92 7.48 -13.07
N PHE A 22 15.85 7.13 -13.76
CA PHE A 22 15.41 5.74 -13.92
C PHE A 22 16.03 5.12 -15.18
N PRO A 23 16.63 3.93 -15.09
CA PRO A 23 17.27 3.29 -16.22
C PRO A 23 16.28 3.00 -17.36
N ALA A 24 16.79 2.91 -18.57
CA ALA A 24 16.00 2.42 -19.69
C ALA A 24 15.57 0.95 -19.44
N PRO A 25 14.43 0.52 -19.99
CA PRO A 25 14.02 -0.87 -19.85
C PRO A 25 15.05 -1.79 -20.52
N GLN A 26 15.30 -2.95 -19.93
CA GLN A 26 16.13 -3.99 -20.49
C GLN A 26 15.36 -4.78 -21.55
N GLU A 27 16.06 -5.57 -22.37
CA GLU A 27 15.44 -6.45 -23.36
C GLU A 27 14.43 -7.40 -22.67
N GLY A 28 13.26 -7.56 -23.25
CA GLY A 28 12.16 -8.36 -22.69
C GLY A 28 11.41 -7.69 -21.53
N THR A 29 11.72 -6.41 -21.25
CA THR A 29 11.07 -5.64 -20.16
C THR A 29 10.43 -4.37 -20.71
N THR A 30 9.24 -4.06 -20.26
CA THR A 30 8.53 -2.81 -20.55
C THR A 30 8.58 -1.89 -19.34
N ARG A 31 8.84 -0.59 -19.56
CA ARG A 31 8.76 0.45 -18.55
C ARG A 31 7.43 1.21 -18.69
N TYR A 32 6.63 1.18 -17.63
CA TYR A 32 5.41 1.98 -17.51
C TYR A 32 5.69 3.20 -16.66
N VAL A 33 5.14 4.34 -17.05
CA VAL A 33 5.29 5.61 -16.32
C VAL A 33 3.92 6.22 -16.11
N ILE A 34 3.60 6.55 -14.86
CA ILE A 34 2.37 7.23 -14.47
C ILE A 34 2.77 8.58 -13.90
N VAL A 35 2.30 9.65 -14.51
CA VAL A 35 2.42 11.01 -13.99
C VAL A 35 1.06 11.40 -13.44
N LEU A 36 1.03 11.65 -12.13
CA LEU A 36 -0.21 12.03 -11.45
C LEU A 36 -0.44 13.54 -11.59
N PRO A 37 -1.69 13.97 -11.73
CA PRO A 37 -2.04 15.39 -11.74
C PRO A 37 -1.57 16.10 -10.47
N GLU A 38 -1.14 17.34 -10.58
CA GLU A 38 -0.81 18.14 -9.40
C GLU A 38 -2.04 18.33 -8.50
N LYS A 39 -1.83 18.18 -7.20
CA LYS A 39 -2.82 18.37 -6.15
C LYS A 39 -2.23 19.18 -5.01
N ALA A 40 -3.06 19.98 -4.35
CA ALA A 40 -2.66 20.65 -3.13
C ALA A 40 -2.27 19.62 -2.05
N THR A 41 -1.30 19.97 -1.20
CA THR A 41 -0.75 19.02 -0.20
C THR A 41 -1.84 18.43 0.70
N GLY A 42 -2.85 19.20 1.11
CA GLY A 42 -3.98 18.73 1.90
C GLY A 42 -4.86 17.73 1.15
N GLU A 43 -5.17 18.00 -0.11
CA GLU A 43 -5.98 17.11 -0.95
C GLU A 43 -5.25 15.80 -1.28
N ALA A 44 -3.93 15.86 -1.42
CA ALA A 44 -3.11 14.69 -1.73
C ALA A 44 -3.06 13.68 -0.57
N ALA A 45 -3.22 14.15 0.68
CA ALA A 45 -3.19 13.29 1.87
C ALA A 45 -4.35 12.28 1.91
N ASP A 46 -5.50 12.66 1.37
CA ASP A 46 -6.70 11.83 1.32
C ASP A 46 -6.75 10.90 0.11
N LEU A 47 -5.73 10.97 -0.75
CA LEU A 47 -5.69 10.18 -1.97
C LEU A 47 -4.67 9.03 -1.88
N LYS A 48 -5.04 7.89 -2.49
CA LYS A 48 -4.14 6.76 -2.74
C LYS A 48 -4.20 6.34 -4.19
N VAL A 49 -3.09 5.80 -4.68
CA VAL A 49 -2.99 5.22 -6.02
C VAL A 49 -2.90 3.72 -5.89
N GLU A 50 -3.81 3.00 -6.51
CA GLU A 50 -3.73 1.55 -6.64
C GLU A 50 -3.12 1.21 -7.99
N LEU A 51 -1.99 0.50 -7.98
CA LEU A 51 -1.36 -0.09 -9.16
C LEU A 51 -1.90 -1.51 -9.34
N ILE A 52 -2.35 -1.84 -10.53
CA ILE A 52 -3.01 -3.11 -10.84
C ILE A 52 -2.24 -3.79 -11.96
N PRO A 53 -1.35 -4.76 -11.66
CA PRO A 53 -0.68 -5.55 -12.68
C PRO A 53 -1.65 -6.54 -13.29
N GLY A 54 -1.49 -6.84 -14.56
CA GLY A 54 -2.36 -7.80 -15.23
C GLY A 54 -1.90 -8.14 -16.62
N LYS A 55 -2.75 -8.90 -17.30
CA LYS A 55 -2.51 -9.31 -18.68
C LYS A 55 -3.85 -9.40 -19.42
N VAL A 56 -3.85 -9.00 -20.69
CA VAL A 56 -5.01 -9.24 -21.54
C VAL A 56 -4.98 -10.67 -22.05
N ILE A 57 -5.99 -11.44 -21.68
CA ILE A 57 -6.12 -12.87 -21.99
C ILE A 57 -7.45 -13.10 -22.73
N GLU A 58 -7.43 -13.90 -23.75
CA GLU A 58 -8.64 -14.37 -24.42
C GLU A 58 -9.18 -15.58 -23.64
N THR A 59 -10.34 -15.41 -23.02
CA THR A 59 -10.90 -16.40 -22.11
C THR A 59 -12.44 -16.39 -22.11
N ALA A 60 -13.04 -17.55 -21.87
CA ALA A 60 -14.44 -17.70 -21.59
C ALA A 60 -14.74 -17.71 -20.07
N PHE A 61 -13.71 -17.75 -19.22
CA PHE A 61 -13.91 -17.77 -17.77
C PHE A 61 -14.32 -16.38 -17.25
N ALA A 62 -15.44 -16.34 -16.51
CA ALA A 62 -15.93 -15.11 -15.91
C ALA A 62 -14.99 -14.60 -14.80
N ASN A 63 -14.53 -15.50 -13.92
CA ASN A 63 -13.77 -15.20 -12.71
C ASN A 63 -12.33 -15.74 -12.82
N LEU A 64 -11.55 -15.21 -13.75
CA LEU A 64 -10.15 -15.54 -13.91
C LEU A 64 -9.29 -14.52 -13.16
N SER A 65 -8.32 -15.01 -12.39
CA SER A 65 -7.32 -14.20 -11.66
C SER A 65 -5.91 -14.72 -11.95
N LEU A 66 -4.91 -13.83 -11.83
CA LEU A 66 -3.50 -14.20 -11.88
C LEU A 66 -2.97 -14.32 -10.44
N LEU A 67 -2.75 -15.56 -10.01
CA LEU A 67 -2.16 -15.83 -8.70
C LEU A 67 -0.65 -15.62 -8.73
N GLY A 68 -0.14 -14.97 -7.68
CA GLY A 68 1.28 -14.74 -7.54
C GLY A 68 1.84 -13.61 -8.41
N LEU A 69 1.03 -12.98 -9.26
CA LEU A 69 1.41 -11.75 -9.94
C LEU A 69 1.18 -10.57 -9.00
N GLN A 70 2.23 -9.83 -8.71
CA GLN A 70 2.21 -8.68 -7.80
C GLN A 70 3.17 -7.59 -8.28
N ILE A 71 3.12 -6.46 -7.61
CA ILE A 71 4.07 -5.35 -7.82
C ILE A 71 4.85 -5.16 -6.52
N ASP A 72 6.18 -5.16 -6.60
CA ASP A 72 7.06 -4.97 -5.46
C ASP A 72 7.84 -3.66 -5.59
N PRO A 73 7.94 -2.85 -4.51
CA PRO A 73 8.76 -1.67 -4.47
C PRO A 73 10.24 -2.05 -4.43
N GLN A 74 11.07 -1.32 -5.19
CA GLN A 74 12.51 -1.50 -5.27
C GLN A 74 13.22 -0.16 -5.10
N PRO A 75 14.27 -0.07 -4.26
CA PRO A 75 15.02 1.16 -4.12
C PRO A 75 15.89 1.42 -5.35
N LEU A 76 15.87 2.64 -5.85
CA LEU A 76 16.77 3.08 -6.91
C LEU A 76 18.10 3.54 -6.29
N ALA A 77 19.15 2.75 -6.49
CA ALA A 77 20.47 3.02 -5.91
C ALA A 77 21.00 4.41 -6.30
N GLY A 78 21.50 5.14 -5.31
CA GLY A 78 22.14 6.45 -5.51
C GLY A 78 21.18 7.64 -5.67
N TRP A 79 19.85 7.43 -5.75
CA TRP A 79 18.89 8.50 -5.97
C TRP A 79 17.87 8.67 -4.84
N GLY A 80 17.71 7.67 -3.96
CA GLY A 80 16.70 7.70 -2.91
C GLY A 80 15.25 7.56 -3.43
N TYR A 81 15.08 7.29 -4.72
CA TYR A 81 13.78 7.05 -5.34
C TYR A 81 13.39 5.58 -5.27
N THR A 82 12.11 5.31 -5.41
CA THR A 82 11.56 3.96 -5.50
C THR A 82 11.01 3.74 -6.90
N TYR A 83 11.35 2.62 -7.51
CA TYR A 83 10.65 2.10 -8.66
C TYR A 83 9.91 0.81 -8.28
N TYR A 84 9.05 0.35 -9.15
CA TYR A 84 8.22 -0.82 -8.89
C TYR A 84 8.51 -1.89 -9.93
N ALA A 85 8.53 -3.14 -9.51
CA ALA A 85 8.77 -4.27 -10.42
C ALA A 85 7.56 -5.21 -10.38
N ILE A 86 7.07 -5.60 -11.57
CA ILE A 86 6.09 -6.68 -11.66
C ILE A 86 6.84 -7.99 -11.45
N THR A 87 6.44 -8.72 -10.43
CA THR A 87 7.02 -10.00 -10.03
C THR A 87 5.99 -11.11 -10.02
N GLY A 88 6.47 -12.35 -9.99
CA GLY A 88 5.59 -13.50 -9.89
C GLY A 88 5.44 -14.26 -11.21
N LYS A 89 4.50 -15.21 -11.22
CA LYS A 89 4.28 -16.14 -12.33
C LYS A 89 2.89 -15.95 -12.93
N ASP A 90 2.75 -16.22 -14.22
CA ASP A 90 1.45 -16.30 -14.94
C ASP A 90 0.71 -17.59 -14.52
N VAL A 91 0.32 -17.66 -13.24
CA VAL A 91 -0.51 -18.75 -12.71
C VAL A 91 -1.95 -18.31 -12.71
N ARG A 92 -2.79 -18.99 -13.47
CA ARG A 92 -4.19 -18.66 -13.66
C ARG A 92 -5.05 -19.48 -12.73
N MET A 93 -5.97 -18.83 -12.06
CA MET A 93 -7.02 -19.48 -11.24
C MET A 93 -8.40 -18.98 -11.66
N SER A 94 -9.33 -19.90 -11.82
CA SER A 94 -10.74 -19.59 -12.00
C SER A 94 -11.56 -20.33 -10.96
N THR A 95 -12.55 -19.65 -10.38
CA THR A 95 -13.48 -20.26 -9.41
C THR A 95 -14.67 -20.95 -10.08
N MET A 96 -14.87 -20.72 -11.36
CA MET A 96 -15.95 -21.31 -12.14
C MET A 96 -15.43 -21.82 -13.48
N MET A 97 -15.94 -22.95 -13.91
CA MET A 97 -15.70 -23.46 -15.27
C MET A 97 -16.52 -22.65 -16.26
N ALA A 98 -15.97 -22.45 -17.46
CA ALA A 98 -16.73 -21.85 -18.54
C ALA A 98 -17.84 -22.82 -18.98
N ALA A 99 -19.01 -22.26 -19.30
CA ALA A 99 -20.10 -23.07 -19.85
C ALA A 99 -19.72 -23.63 -21.24
N PRO A 100 -20.17 -24.85 -21.59
CA PRO A 100 -19.96 -25.39 -22.93
C PRO A 100 -20.46 -24.45 -24.01
N GLY A 101 -19.60 -24.07 -24.98
CA GLY A 101 -19.95 -23.18 -26.07
C GLY A 101 -19.86 -21.68 -25.76
N GLU A 102 -19.42 -21.30 -24.58
CA GLU A 102 -19.25 -19.90 -24.19
C GLU A 102 -18.17 -19.23 -25.05
N LYS A 103 -18.48 -18.02 -25.54
CA LYS A 103 -17.59 -17.25 -26.40
C LYS A 103 -16.38 -16.74 -25.62
N LYS A 104 -15.19 -16.96 -26.12
CA LYS A 104 -13.97 -16.32 -25.57
C LYS A 104 -13.98 -14.83 -25.91
N ILE A 105 -13.62 -14.02 -24.94
CA ILE A 105 -13.46 -12.57 -25.08
C ILE A 105 -12.09 -12.15 -24.54
N LYS A 106 -11.54 -11.08 -25.09
CA LYS A 106 -10.32 -10.48 -24.56
C LYS A 106 -10.65 -9.73 -23.28
N LYS A 107 -10.05 -10.13 -22.18
CA LYS A 107 -10.29 -9.57 -20.83
C LYS A 107 -8.97 -9.26 -20.16
N PHE A 108 -8.89 -8.11 -19.50
CA PHE A 108 -7.78 -7.81 -18.61
C PHE A 108 -7.95 -8.63 -17.32
N VAL A 109 -7.01 -9.53 -17.07
CA VAL A 109 -6.99 -10.38 -15.88
C VAL A 109 -5.93 -9.81 -14.95
N GLN A 110 -6.36 -9.42 -13.76
CA GLN A 110 -5.52 -8.73 -12.80
C GLN A 110 -4.86 -9.70 -11.81
N GLY A 111 -3.67 -9.31 -11.33
CA GLY A 111 -2.99 -9.87 -10.18
C GLY A 111 -3.28 -9.08 -8.91
N LYS A 112 -2.39 -9.21 -7.91
CA LYS A 112 -2.49 -8.49 -6.65
C LYS A 112 -2.10 -7.01 -6.84
N GLY A 113 -3.01 -6.10 -6.54
CA GLY A 113 -2.77 -4.66 -6.57
C GLY A 113 -1.86 -4.19 -5.43
N LEU A 114 -1.20 -3.04 -5.65
CA LEU A 114 -0.38 -2.34 -4.64
C LEU A 114 -0.91 -0.93 -4.45
N PHE A 115 -1.17 -0.55 -3.20
CA PHE A 115 -1.56 0.81 -2.84
C PHE A 115 -0.34 1.66 -2.50
N LEU A 116 -0.31 2.87 -3.08
CA LEU A 116 0.69 3.89 -2.85
C LEU A 116 0.02 5.15 -2.31
N ASN A 117 0.75 5.94 -1.54
CA ASN A 117 0.33 7.30 -1.24
C ASN A 117 0.41 8.15 -2.51
N TYR A 118 -0.53 9.07 -2.66
CA TYR A 118 -0.55 10.00 -3.78
C TYR A 118 0.65 10.94 -3.72
N ASN A 119 1.41 11.00 -4.81
CA ASN A 119 2.54 11.94 -4.94
C ASN A 119 2.65 12.40 -6.39
N SER A 120 2.28 13.65 -6.67
CA SER A 120 2.39 14.25 -8.01
C SER A 120 3.78 14.79 -8.34
N ALA A 121 4.66 14.94 -7.33
CA ALA A 121 6.01 15.47 -7.54
C ALA A 121 6.97 14.47 -8.19
N LEU A 122 6.66 13.17 -8.12
CA LEU A 122 7.48 12.10 -8.67
C LEU A 122 6.67 11.22 -9.61
N PRO A 123 7.24 10.80 -10.76
CA PRO A 123 6.59 9.82 -11.61
C PRO A 123 6.62 8.45 -10.93
N VAL A 124 5.52 7.70 -11.04
CA VAL A 124 5.48 6.30 -10.63
C VAL A 124 6.03 5.48 -11.80
N VAL A 125 7.19 4.84 -11.60
CA VAL A 125 7.87 4.07 -12.64
C VAL A 125 7.79 2.59 -12.30
N ILE A 126 7.24 1.80 -13.24
CA ILE A 126 7.04 0.36 -13.07
C ILE A 126 7.76 -0.37 -14.21
N TYR A 127 8.51 -1.41 -13.88
CA TYR A 127 9.10 -2.33 -14.84
C TYR A 127 8.40 -3.68 -14.77
N GLY A 128 8.11 -4.27 -15.91
CA GLY A 128 7.49 -5.58 -15.99
C GLY A 128 7.90 -6.34 -17.24
N PRO A 129 7.78 -7.66 -17.23
CA PRO A 129 8.02 -8.48 -18.43
C PRO A 129 7.08 -8.07 -19.57
N GLU A 130 7.53 -8.25 -20.81
CA GLU A 130 6.68 -8.01 -21.97
C GLU A 130 5.40 -8.84 -21.93
N GLY A 131 4.30 -8.27 -22.42
CA GLY A 131 2.99 -8.90 -22.46
C GLY A 131 2.18 -8.79 -21.17
N PHE A 132 2.72 -8.20 -20.09
CA PHE A 132 1.96 -7.72 -18.97
C PHE A 132 1.61 -6.26 -19.17
N GLU A 133 0.56 -5.80 -18.48
CA GLU A 133 0.10 -4.41 -18.49
C GLU A 133 -0.06 -3.93 -17.05
N VAL A 134 0.05 -2.63 -16.85
CA VAL A 134 -0.28 -1.99 -15.57
C VAL A 134 -1.43 -1.03 -15.78
N ARG A 135 -2.46 -1.17 -14.98
CA ARG A 135 -3.54 -0.18 -14.85
C ARG A 135 -3.45 0.47 -13.48
N TYR A 136 -4.03 1.64 -13.35
CA TYR A 136 -4.09 2.31 -12.06
C TYR A 136 -5.44 2.97 -11.86
N ARG A 137 -5.77 3.22 -10.60
CA ARG A 137 -6.90 4.05 -10.19
C ARG A 137 -6.54 4.85 -8.96
N ILE A 138 -7.20 5.98 -8.81
CA ILE A 138 -7.03 6.86 -7.67
C ILE A 138 -8.21 6.60 -6.73
N TRP A 139 -7.90 6.41 -5.46
CA TRP A 139 -8.84 6.23 -4.37
C TRP A 139 -8.86 7.49 -3.53
N GLU A 140 -10.01 7.85 -3.03
CA GLU A 140 -10.22 8.97 -2.12
C GLU A 140 -10.70 8.45 -0.78
N ALA A 141 -10.13 8.98 0.32
CA ALA A 141 -10.55 8.62 1.66
C ALA A 141 -11.94 9.17 1.95
N GLY A 142 -12.78 8.34 2.53
CA GLY A 142 -14.05 8.77 3.08
C GLY A 142 -13.88 9.44 4.45
N GLU A 143 -15.01 9.72 5.08
CA GLU A 143 -15.08 10.30 6.42
C GLU A 143 -14.46 9.38 7.47
N THR A 144 -13.60 9.92 8.33
CA THR A 144 -13.03 9.16 9.46
C THR A 144 -14.10 8.95 10.52
N ARG A 145 -14.22 7.74 11.03
CA ARG A 145 -15.15 7.36 12.09
C ARG A 145 -14.37 6.67 13.20
N ASP A 146 -14.82 6.93 14.43
CA ASP A 146 -14.28 6.27 15.61
C ASP A 146 -14.78 4.82 15.68
N ALA A 147 -13.91 3.94 16.14
CA ALA A 147 -14.28 2.57 16.45
C ALA A 147 -14.82 2.49 17.88
N GLU A 148 -15.91 1.75 18.07
CA GLU A 148 -16.41 1.46 19.43
C GLU A 148 -15.44 0.48 20.11
N SER A 149 -15.04 0.81 21.37
CA SER A 149 -14.24 -0.08 22.19
C SER A 149 -15.14 -0.94 23.06
N GLU A 150 -15.05 -2.25 22.95
CA GLU A 150 -15.62 -3.16 23.95
C GLU A 150 -14.64 -3.20 25.13
N GLY A 151 -15.07 -2.63 26.29
CA GLY A 151 -14.32 -2.76 27.54
C GLY A 151 -14.31 -4.22 27.98
N VAL A 152 -13.20 -4.68 28.52
CA VAL A 152 -13.17 -5.92 29.33
C VAL A 152 -14.06 -5.61 30.54
N ALA A 153 -15.10 -6.43 30.78
CA ALA A 153 -15.89 -6.34 32.01
C ALA A 153 -14.89 -6.50 33.17
N GLU A 154 -14.72 -5.43 33.94
CA GLU A 154 -14.05 -5.53 35.24
C GLU A 154 -14.93 -6.46 36.07
N GLU A 155 -14.43 -7.67 36.38
CA GLU A 155 -15.02 -8.51 37.40
C GLU A 155 -14.91 -7.71 38.68
N GLU A 156 -16.06 -7.20 39.19
CA GLU A 156 -16.17 -6.63 40.51
C GLU A 156 -15.83 -7.76 41.49
N ASP A 157 -14.56 -7.80 41.93
CA ASP A 157 -14.15 -8.58 43.08
C ASP A 157 -14.92 -8.02 44.30
N GLY A 158 -15.89 -8.81 44.72
CA GLY A 158 -16.74 -8.53 45.88
C GLY A 158 -15.89 -8.16 47.09
N GLU A 159 -16.12 -6.98 47.54
CA GLU A 159 -15.69 -6.42 48.83
C GLU A 159 -16.07 -7.37 49.96
N ASN A 160 -15.09 -8.13 50.46
CA ASN A 160 -15.22 -8.79 51.75
C ASN A 160 -14.53 -7.94 52.82
N THR A 161 -15.31 -7.07 53.44
CA THR A 161 -14.98 -6.35 54.66
C THR A 161 -14.90 -7.34 55.80
N GLU A 162 -13.70 -7.70 56.25
CA GLU A 162 -13.49 -8.16 57.63
C GLU A 162 -12.51 -7.22 58.34
N GLU A 163 -13.14 -6.45 59.19
CA GLU A 163 -12.57 -5.59 60.23
C GLU A 163 -11.87 -6.46 61.29
N THR A 164 -10.55 -6.28 61.46
CA THR A 164 -9.90 -6.69 62.72
C THR A 164 -8.79 -5.71 63.09
N SER A 165 -9.04 -5.10 64.22
CA SER A 165 -8.26 -4.13 64.98
C SER A 165 -6.82 -4.52 65.29
N GLY A 166 -5.91 -3.56 65.16
CA GLY A 166 -4.63 -3.19 65.75
C GLY A 166 -3.90 -4.10 66.77
N PRO A 167 -2.81 -3.68 67.40
CA PRO A 167 -2.04 -2.43 67.26
C PRO A 167 -0.48 -2.66 67.17
N GLU A 168 0.23 -1.55 66.87
CA GLU A 168 1.46 -1.02 67.53
C GLU A 168 2.82 -1.72 67.35
N GLU A 169 3.74 -0.94 67.06
CA GLU A 169 5.08 -0.63 67.61
C GLU A 169 6.30 -0.89 66.70
N ALA A 170 6.91 0.22 66.34
CA ALA A 170 8.27 0.71 66.58
C ALA A 170 9.50 0.12 65.83
N ALA A 171 10.23 1.12 65.36
CA ALA A 171 11.72 1.24 65.30
C ALA A 171 12.47 0.32 64.32
N ASP A 172 13.40 0.72 63.55
CA ASP A 172 14.58 1.54 63.73
C ASP A 172 15.46 1.41 62.46
N GLU A 173 15.96 2.51 62.06
CA GLU A 173 17.31 2.90 61.70
C GLU A 173 18.25 1.99 60.83
N ALA A 174 18.78 2.67 59.86
CA ALA A 174 20.17 2.62 59.35
C ALA A 174 20.60 1.51 58.39
N ALA A 175 21.00 1.92 57.22
CA ALA A 175 22.40 2.03 56.83
C ALA A 175 22.57 2.47 55.39
N LYS A 176 23.25 3.59 55.25
CA LYS A 176 23.99 4.02 54.07
C LYS A 176 25.02 2.98 53.68
N GLU A 177 25.17 2.69 52.40
CA GLU A 177 26.52 2.46 51.83
C GLU A 177 26.60 2.88 50.37
N LYS A 178 27.52 3.80 50.16
CA LYS A 178 28.10 4.28 48.92
C LYS A 178 28.83 3.16 48.22
N ILE A 179 28.80 3.09 46.92
CA ILE A 179 29.98 2.78 46.12
C ILE A 179 29.91 3.56 44.81
N GLU A 180 30.92 4.36 44.57
CA GLU A 180 31.28 5.11 43.37
C GLU A 180 31.90 4.24 42.27
N PRO A 181 32.14 4.79 41.06
CA PRO A 181 32.38 4.03 39.84
C PRO A 181 33.87 3.73 39.59
N GLU A 182 34.13 2.71 38.77
CA GLU A 182 35.45 2.54 38.14
C GLU A 182 35.37 2.54 36.63
N GLU A 183 36.13 3.48 36.07
CA GLU A 183 36.61 3.58 34.70
C GLU A 183 37.53 2.41 34.32
N LYS A 184 37.33 1.87 33.15
CA LYS A 184 38.43 1.55 32.24
C LYS A 184 37.94 1.28 30.82
#